data_460dea5cfc8d60ed82b79629ef7e60fa
#
_entry.id   460dea5cfc8d60ed82b79629ef7e60fa
#
_cell.length_a   1.000
_cell.length_b   1.000
_cell.length_c   1.000
_cell.angle_alpha   90.00
_cell.angle_beta   90.00
_cell.angle_gamma   90.00
#
_symmetry.space_group_name_H-M   'P 1'
#
loop_
_entity.id
_entity.type
_entity.pdbx_description
1 polymer ?
#
loop_
_entity_poly.entity_id
_entity_poly.type
_entity_poly.pdbx_seq_one_letter_code
_entity_poly.pdbx_strand_id
1 'polypeptide(L)'
;MRSSMRIFVLGTVLCLAMAGAALACTSVMVGKKATADGSVLVSYTCDGWYDHRLKVIPGGSHKKGEMVPVYHNICYQTRPGKELKKVGEIPQVEKTYTYFHVGYPIMNEKSVVMGEYTWGGREENECQNAIFMIEQLQVLGLQRGATAREVIKIMGELAEKYGYADGGEALTVGDKDEIWLFEITGPGPLWTPESGKPGAVWAAVRCPDDSYAMGSNRSRIAEIDFDDKDNYMYSPNVKSFAEEQGWWKEGELFVFHKLYNPEPYGSPYYQQRREWRAYNLLSPSVKLAEDAAEQYPLFQKPDKPVAPQDLMALCRDVLEGTRFDMTKGMAAGPFGTPTRYAVTKDMKPEDRKGNDWNRSISLFRCSYSFVGQVRDNLPEPLAAVAWFGEDQPITTCYVPIYAGTKTVPESYNTGDRIKFDPKSTWWAFNFVGNWADLNFAAMIGDIRAEQKRLEGKFFAEQADFEKKAAELYKKDPKKASEMITKHVGDYMTQLDKDWWALAWNLVGKYNDGYRITSDTLEPLGYPTDWLKAVGFGDHDAEPKK
;
A
#
# COMPACT_ATOMS: atom_id res chain seq x y z
N MET A 1 32.35 48.92 -40.39
CA MET A 1 31.01 48.33 -40.20
C MET A 1 31.22 46.81 -40.03
N ARG A 2 31.27 46.34 -38.81
CA ARG A 2 31.36 44.88 -38.50
C ARG A 2 30.04 44.49 -37.82
N SER A 3 29.26 43.72 -38.55
CA SER A 3 27.99 43.11 -38.06
C SER A 3 28.35 41.85 -37.26
N SER A 4 28.08 41.84 -35.96
CA SER A 4 28.19 40.69 -35.08
C SER A 4 26.86 39.92 -35.09
N MET A 5 26.86 38.80 -35.76
CA MET A 5 25.76 37.84 -35.80
C MET A 5 25.73 37.05 -34.47
N ARG A 6 24.76 37.31 -33.61
CA ARG A 6 24.49 36.53 -32.40
C ARG A 6 23.72 35.28 -32.80
N ILE A 7 24.40 34.14 -32.72
CA ILE A 7 23.79 32.82 -32.87
C ILE A 7 23.03 32.51 -31.56
N PHE A 8 21.70 32.51 -31.61
CA PHE A 8 20.86 31.97 -30.57
C PHE A 8 20.79 30.44 -30.75
N VAL A 9 21.50 29.69 -29.90
CA VAL A 9 21.31 28.26 -29.80
C VAL A 9 20.07 28.03 -28.93
N LEU A 10 18.93 27.73 -29.57
CA LEU A 10 17.74 27.22 -28.90
C LEU A 10 18.01 25.75 -28.56
N GLY A 11 18.42 25.50 -27.33
CA GLY A 11 18.47 24.16 -26.78
C GLY A 11 17.04 23.70 -26.50
N THR A 12 16.47 22.92 -27.43
CA THR A 12 15.22 22.19 -27.16
C THR A 12 15.54 21.06 -26.20
N VAL A 13 15.36 21.28 -24.92
CA VAL A 13 15.30 20.23 -23.92
C VAL A 13 14.03 19.43 -24.20
N LEU A 14 14.20 18.28 -24.84
CA LEU A 14 13.14 17.31 -25.01
C LEU A 14 12.91 16.66 -23.63
N CYS A 15 12.06 17.24 -22.81
CA CYS A 15 11.51 16.57 -21.64
C CYS A 15 10.70 15.37 -22.14
N LEU A 16 11.34 14.20 -22.20
CA LEU A 16 10.64 12.93 -22.19
C LEU A 16 9.95 12.83 -20.82
N ALA A 17 8.72 13.34 -20.74
CA ALA A 17 7.80 12.95 -19.69
C ALA A 17 7.65 11.42 -19.82
N MET A 18 8.47 10.67 -19.11
CA MET A 18 8.11 9.31 -18.75
C MET A 18 6.88 9.46 -17.87
N ALA A 19 5.70 9.24 -18.47
CA ALA A 19 4.52 8.87 -17.70
C ALA A 19 4.89 7.56 -17.00
N GLY A 20 5.61 7.65 -15.89
CA GLY A 20 5.80 6.56 -14.94
C GLY A 20 4.40 6.06 -14.64
N ALA A 21 4.16 4.76 -14.80
CA ALA A 21 2.94 4.16 -14.31
C ALA A 21 2.79 4.62 -12.85
N ALA A 22 1.78 5.46 -12.57
CA ALA A 22 1.59 6.06 -11.27
C ALA A 22 1.59 4.95 -10.23
N LEU A 23 2.61 4.93 -9.40
CA LEU A 23 2.74 4.03 -8.26
C LEU A 23 1.68 4.47 -7.27
N ALA A 24 0.79 3.59 -6.85
CA ALA A 24 -0.46 4.01 -6.25
C ALA A 24 -0.86 3.08 -5.13
N CYS A 25 -0.35 3.32 -3.96
CA CYS A 25 -0.70 2.60 -2.75
C CYS A 25 -1.89 3.23 -2.02
N THR A 26 -2.49 2.48 -1.10
CA THR A 26 -3.57 2.95 -0.24
C THR A 26 -3.30 2.47 1.18
N SER A 27 -3.39 3.37 2.16
CA SER A 27 -3.25 3.01 3.56
C SER A 27 -4.37 3.61 4.40
N VAL A 28 -4.91 2.82 5.34
CA VAL A 28 -5.86 3.27 6.35
C VAL A 28 -5.27 3.01 7.73
N MET A 29 -5.41 3.95 8.64
CA MET A 29 -5.01 3.84 10.04
C MET A 29 -6.21 4.06 10.94
N VAL A 30 -6.32 3.28 12.02
CA VAL A 30 -7.43 3.34 12.98
C VAL A 30 -6.89 3.35 14.40
N GLY A 31 -7.27 4.36 15.18
CA GLY A 31 -6.89 4.50 16.59
C GLY A 31 -7.61 3.47 17.47
N LYS A 32 -7.00 3.08 18.58
CA LYS A 32 -7.41 1.93 19.41
C LYS A 32 -8.82 2.03 20.01
N LYS A 33 -9.36 3.23 20.22
CA LYS A 33 -10.74 3.42 20.72
C LYS A 33 -11.77 3.43 19.60
N ALA A 34 -11.34 3.47 18.34
CA ALA A 34 -12.18 3.36 17.16
C ALA A 34 -12.32 1.92 16.68
N THR A 35 -11.62 0.97 17.27
CA THR A 35 -11.63 -0.45 16.88
C THR A 35 -12.52 -1.31 17.78
N ALA A 36 -12.90 -2.49 17.28
CA ALA A 36 -13.81 -3.40 17.95
C ALA A 36 -13.20 -4.12 19.18
N ASP A 37 -11.87 -4.25 19.21
CA ASP A 37 -11.13 -5.02 20.22
C ASP A 37 -10.06 -4.22 20.97
N GLY A 38 -10.01 -2.89 20.75
CA GLY A 38 -9.01 -2.01 21.35
C GLY A 38 -7.63 -2.06 20.70
N SER A 39 -7.49 -2.76 19.58
CA SER A 39 -6.24 -2.78 18.81
C SER A 39 -6.03 -1.49 18.01
N VAL A 40 -4.78 -1.17 17.68
CA VAL A 40 -4.45 -0.25 16.59
C VAL A 40 -4.51 -1.04 15.29
N LEU A 41 -5.12 -0.46 14.22
CA LEU A 41 -5.18 -1.11 12.91
C LEU A 41 -4.49 -0.27 11.83
N VAL A 42 -3.78 -0.95 10.93
CA VAL A 42 -3.18 -0.41 9.71
C VAL A 42 -3.61 -1.27 8.55
N SER A 43 -4.15 -0.73 7.46
CA SER A 43 -4.26 -1.47 6.21
C SER A 43 -3.37 -0.88 5.14
N TYR A 44 -2.91 -1.72 4.21
CA TYR A 44 -2.06 -1.32 3.11
C TYR A 44 -2.32 -2.16 1.87
N THR A 45 -2.38 -1.50 0.70
CA THR A 45 -2.35 -2.14 -0.62
C THR A 45 -1.15 -1.65 -1.40
N CYS A 46 -0.27 -2.57 -1.83
CA CYS A 46 0.95 -2.27 -2.58
C CYS A 46 0.68 -2.34 -4.08
N ASP A 47 0.27 -1.21 -4.66
CA ASP A 47 -0.35 -1.17 -5.98
C ASP A 47 0.64 -0.86 -7.10
N GLY A 48 1.41 -1.84 -7.51
CA GLY A 48 2.39 -1.70 -8.58
C GLY A 48 3.17 -2.99 -8.84
N TRP A 49 4.24 -2.87 -9.60
CA TRP A 49 5.16 -3.97 -9.83
C TRP A 49 6.27 -3.95 -8.79
N TYR A 50 5.97 -4.47 -7.58
CA TYR A 50 6.89 -4.55 -6.46
C TYR A 50 7.28 -6.00 -6.15
N ASP A 51 8.32 -6.20 -5.35
CA ASP A 51 8.71 -7.52 -4.86
C ASP A 51 7.60 -8.07 -3.96
N HIS A 52 7.05 -9.21 -4.32
CA HIS A 52 5.98 -9.89 -3.57
C HIS A 52 6.52 -10.88 -2.54
N ARG A 53 7.82 -11.20 -2.59
CA ARG A 53 8.45 -12.25 -1.78
C ARG A 53 8.56 -11.81 -0.32
N LEU A 54 7.76 -12.46 0.53
CA LEU A 54 7.77 -12.21 1.96
C LEU A 54 8.94 -12.91 2.64
N LYS A 55 9.73 -12.14 3.40
CA LYS A 55 10.92 -12.60 4.11
C LYS A 55 10.86 -12.19 5.57
N VAL A 56 11.33 -13.07 6.46
CA VAL A 56 11.63 -12.70 7.84
C VAL A 56 13.14 -12.46 7.93
N ILE A 57 13.53 -11.22 8.19
CA ILE A 57 14.94 -10.82 8.29
C ILE A 57 15.29 -10.80 9.78
N PRO A 58 16.17 -11.70 10.24
CA PRO A 58 16.51 -11.78 11.66
C PRO A 58 17.27 -10.53 12.13
N GLY A 59 16.93 -10.07 13.32
CA GLY A 59 17.73 -9.11 14.04
C GLY A 59 19.01 -9.74 14.58
N GLY A 60 19.92 -8.92 15.09
CA GLY A 60 21.21 -9.42 15.60
C GLY A 60 21.99 -8.38 16.38
N SER A 61 23.18 -8.83 16.85
CA SER A 61 24.18 -7.96 17.45
C SER A 61 25.27 -7.64 16.45
N HIS A 62 25.67 -6.39 16.41
CA HIS A 62 26.66 -5.84 15.48
C HIS A 62 27.86 -5.29 16.23
N LYS A 63 29.02 -5.31 15.59
CA LYS A 63 30.25 -4.77 16.17
C LYS A 63 30.22 -3.24 16.12
N LYS A 64 30.81 -2.60 17.11
CA LYS A 64 31.03 -1.14 17.10
C LYS A 64 31.80 -0.73 15.84
N GLY A 65 31.28 0.25 15.10
CA GLY A 65 31.87 0.73 13.86
C GLY A 65 31.53 -0.10 12.62
N GLU A 66 30.68 -1.12 12.73
CA GLU A 66 30.14 -1.83 11.58
C GLU A 66 29.30 -0.87 10.73
N MET A 67 29.40 -1.02 9.41
CA MET A 67 28.66 -0.20 8.44
C MET A 67 27.56 -1.05 7.80
N VAL A 68 26.40 -0.44 7.56
CA VAL A 68 25.30 -1.04 6.81
C VAL A 68 25.18 -0.36 5.46
N PRO A 69 25.13 -1.11 4.35
CA PRO A 69 24.94 -0.53 3.03
C PRO A 69 23.52 0.04 2.86
N VAL A 70 23.42 1.12 2.09
CA VAL A 70 22.18 1.76 1.68
C VAL A 70 21.98 1.48 0.19
N TYR A 71 20.76 1.05 -0.15
CA TYR A 71 20.40 0.67 -1.51
C TYR A 71 19.19 1.46 -2.01
N HIS A 72 19.16 1.75 -3.31
CA HIS A 72 17.94 2.10 -4.04
C HIS A 72 17.35 0.85 -4.71
N ASN A 73 16.05 0.91 -5.01
CA ASN A 73 15.29 -0.13 -5.71
C ASN A 73 15.12 -1.45 -4.93
N ILE A 74 15.21 -1.44 -3.61
CA ILE A 74 15.00 -2.66 -2.83
C ILE A 74 13.57 -3.21 -2.94
N CYS A 75 12.60 -2.35 -3.18
CA CYS A 75 11.20 -2.73 -3.42
C CYS A 75 10.96 -3.32 -4.82
N TYR A 76 11.91 -3.21 -5.75
CA TYR A 76 11.76 -3.59 -7.16
C TYR A 76 12.54 -4.83 -7.58
N GLN A 77 13.02 -5.66 -6.67
CA GLN A 77 13.95 -6.76 -6.98
C GLN A 77 13.45 -7.75 -8.05
N THR A 78 12.15 -7.85 -8.28
CA THR A 78 11.55 -8.69 -9.33
C THR A 78 11.10 -7.90 -10.56
N ARG A 79 11.37 -6.59 -10.62
CA ARG A 79 10.93 -5.72 -11.73
C ARG A 79 12.00 -5.63 -12.82
N PRO A 80 11.66 -5.89 -14.11
CA PRO A 80 12.61 -5.71 -15.21
C PRO A 80 13.16 -4.30 -15.29
N GLY A 81 14.47 -4.17 -15.49
CA GLY A 81 15.16 -2.89 -15.64
C GLY A 81 15.32 -2.08 -14.34
N LYS A 82 15.05 -2.71 -13.19
CA LYS A 82 15.26 -2.12 -11.87
C LYS A 82 16.18 -3.00 -11.03
N GLU A 83 17.46 -2.72 -11.11
CA GLU A 83 18.47 -3.45 -10.35
C GLU A 83 18.70 -2.82 -8.98
N LEU A 84 19.06 -3.65 -8.00
CA LEU A 84 19.48 -3.20 -6.68
C LEU A 84 20.77 -2.37 -6.82
N LYS A 85 20.75 -1.10 -6.41
CA LYS A 85 21.87 -0.17 -6.54
C LYS A 85 22.35 0.26 -5.17
N LYS A 86 23.58 -0.12 -4.78
CA LYS A 86 24.23 0.43 -3.59
C LYS A 86 24.58 1.91 -3.85
N VAL A 87 24.12 2.79 -2.96
CA VAL A 87 24.29 4.25 -3.07
C VAL A 87 25.10 4.85 -1.92
N GLY A 88 25.31 4.11 -0.84
CA GLY A 88 26.09 4.59 0.29
C GLY A 88 26.23 3.55 1.40
N GLU A 89 26.75 4.00 2.53
CA GLU A 89 26.85 3.23 3.77
C GLU A 89 26.64 4.18 4.96
N ILE A 90 26.04 3.66 6.02
CA ILE A 90 25.88 4.37 7.29
C ILE A 90 26.31 3.50 8.46
N PRO A 91 26.64 4.07 9.64
CA PRO A 91 26.93 3.28 10.83
C PRO A 91 25.74 2.39 11.24
N GLN A 92 26.05 1.12 11.53
CA GLN A 92 25.09 0.20 12.10
C GLN A 92 24.97 0.41 13.63
N VAL A 93 23.78 0.16 14.16
CA VAL A 93 23.55 0.12 15.61
C VAL A 93 24.02 -1.22 16.19
N GLU A 94 24.33 -1.25 17.50
CA GLU A 94 24.86 -2.47 18.13
C GLU A 94 23.84 -3.62 18.19
N LYS A 95 22.54 -3.31 18.13
CA LYS A 95 21.46 -4.30 18.14
C LYS A 95 20.37 -3.89 17.17
N THR A 96 19.94 -4.86 16.35
CA THR A 96 18.80 -4.73 15.43
C THR A 96 17.68 -5.69 15.79
N TYR A 97 16.44 -5.34 15.43
CA TYR A 97 15.25 -6.18 15.60
C TYR A 97 14.97 -6.99 14.34
N THR A 98 14.35 -8.17 14.54
CA THR A 98 13.77 -8.95 13.45
C THR A 98 12.63 -8.17 12.82
N TYR A 99 12.57 -8.14 11.47
CA TYR A 99 11.49 -7.49 10.74
C TYR A 99 11.02 -8.31 9.54
N PHE A 100 9.82 -8.01 9.05
CA PHE A 100 9.20 -8.65 7.91
C PHE A 100 9.36 -7.75 6.68
N HIS A 101 10.00 -8.29 5.66
CA HIS A 101 10.31 -7.60 4.41
C HIS A 101 9.52 -8.23 3.27
N VAL A 102 8.93 -7.37 2.48
CA VAL A 102 8.33 -7.66 1.17
C VAL A 102 8.75 -6.49 0.26
N GLY A 103 8.03 -6.08 -0.72
CA GLY A 103 8.39 -4.86 -1.48
C GLY A 103 8.73 -3.68 -0.55
N TYR A 104 7.80 -3.36 0.36
CA TYR A 104 8.03 -2.46 1.50
C TYR A 104 7.97 -3.23 2.81
N PRO A 105 8.84 -2.97 3.80
CA PRO A 105 8.77 -3.63 5.10
C PRO A 105 7.44 -3.34 5.82
N ILE A 106 6.87 -4.33 6.49
CA ILE A 106 5.51 -4.23 7.03
C ILE A 106 5.44 -4.21 8.56
N MET A 107 6.37 -4.89 9.27
CA MET A 107 6.27 -5.06 10.71
C MET A 107 7.60 -5.51 11.31
N ASN A 108 7.84 -5.25 12.62
CA ASN A 108 8.97 -5.82 13.35
C ASN A 108 8.54 -6.66 14.56
N GLU A 109 9.50 -7.35 15.19
CA GLU A 109 9.25 -8.18 16.38
C GLU A 109 8.84 -7.38 17.63
N LYS A 110 8.96 -6.04 17.60
CA LYS A 110 8.49 -5.11 18.64
C LYS A 110 7.05 -4.67 18.43
N SER A 111 6.37 -5.26 17.46
CA SER A 111 4.98 -4.97 17.13
C SER A 111 4.75 -3.55 16.59
N VAL A 112 5.75 -2.96 15.94
CA VAL A 112 5.54 -1.77 15.12
C VAL A 112 5.13 -2.22 13.72
N VAL A 113 4.02 -1.70 13.19
CA VAL A 113 3.49 -1.98 11.85
C VAL A 113 3.50 -0.71 10.99
N MET A 114 3.76 -0.86 9.70
CA MET A 114 3.80 0.29 8.77
C MET A 114 3.08 -0.03 7.46
N GLY A 115 2.25 0.92 7.00
CA GLY A 115 1.77 1.01 5.61
C GLY A 115 2.42 2.20 4.90
N GLU A 116 2.33 2.27 3.58
CA GLU A 116 2.99 3.29 2.77
C GLU A 116 2.02 3.83 1.70
N TYR A 117 2.25 5.04 1.21
CA TYR A 117 1.73 5.54 -0.07
C TYR A 117 2.54 6.74 -0.57
N THR A 118 2.91 6.71 -1.85
CA THR A 118 3.55 7.83 -2.55
C THR A 118 2.57 8.98 -2.73
N TRP A 119 2.95 10.22 -2.38
CA TRP A 119 2.12 11.40 -2.67
C TRP A 119 2.72 12.34 -3.72
N GLY A 120 3.93 12.04 -4.21
CA GLY A 120 4.59 12.71 -5.31
C GLY A 120 5.25 14.04 -4.95
N GLY A 121 4.62 14.84 -4.13
CA GLY A 121 5.16 16.13 -3.68
C GLY A 121 5.46 17.12 -4.80
N ARG A 122 6.46 17.96 -4.55
CA ARG A 122 7.03 18.88 -5.54
C ARG A 122 8.25 18.23 -6.19
N GLU A 123 8.28 18.14 -7.53
CA GLU A 123 9.42 17.60 -8.28
C GLU A 123 10.73 18.36 -7.97
N GLU A 124 10.63 19.67 -7.71
CA GLU A 124 11.78 20.50 -7.31
C GLU A 124 12.39 20.12 -5.95
N ASN A 125 11.76 19.25 -5.17
CA ASN A 125 12.31 18.75 -3.91
C ASN A 125 13.17 17.49 -4.09
N GLU A 126 13.14 16.83 -5.25
CA GLU A 126 13.99 15.66 -5.50
C GLU A 126 15.48 16.01 -5.40
N CYS A 127 16.29 15.08 -4.85
CA CYS A 127 17.71 15.29 -4.61
C CYS A 127 18.56 14.10 -5.03
N GLN A 128 19.40 14.30 -6.06
CA GLN A 128 20.31 13.26 -6.55
C GLN A 128 21.51 12.98 -5.62
N ASN A 129 21.83 13.90 -4.71
CA ASN A 129 22.90 13.75 -3.74
C ASN A 129 22.46 13.01 -2.47
N ALA A 130 21.16 12.86 -2.28
CA ALA A 130 20.56 12.15 -1.16
C ALA A 130 20.63 10.64 -1.36
N ILE A 131 20.79 9.88 -0.27
CA ILE A 131 20.97 8.42 -0.38
C ILE A 131 19.73 7.61 0.03
N PHE A 132 18.74 8.21 0.69
CA PHE A 132 17.57 7.48 1.16
C PHE A 132 16.37 7.61 0.23
N MET A 133 15.78 6.45 -0.07
CA MET A 133 14.39 6.27 -0.50
C MET A 133 13.58 5.74 0.69
N ILE A 134 12.25 5.81 0.60
CA ILE A 134 11.37 5.49 1.73
C ILE A 134 11.52 4.04 2.20
N GLU A 135 11.63 3.09 1.29
CA GLU A 135 11.75 1.67 1.61
C GLU A 135 13.00 1.35 2.44
N GLN A 136 14.11 2.07 2.19
CA GLN A 136 15.32 1.90 2.99
C GLN A 136 15.20 2.53 4.37
N LEU A 137 14.51 3.67 4.48
CA LEU A 137 14.20 4.28 5.79
C LEU A 137 13.30 3.38 6.62
N GLN A 138 12.27 2.75 6.01
CA GLN A 138 11.41 1.77 6.68
C GLN A 138 12.20 0.58 7.22
N VAL A 139 13.14 0.02 6.43
CA VAL A 139 14.04 -1.05 6.89
C VAL A 139 14.79 -0.63 8.14
N LEU A 140 15.43 0.53 8.11
CA LEU A 140 16.25 1.02 9.24
C LEU A 140 15.39 1.41 10.44
N GLY A 141 14.22 1.98 10.22
CA GLY A 141 13.25 2.29 11.26
C GLY A 141 12.79 1.04 12.00
N LEU A 142 12.36 0.00 11.29
CA LEU A 142 11.91 -1.26 11.89
C LEU A 142 13.05 -2.06 12.54
N GLN A 143 14.26 -2.00 11.99
CA GLN A 143 15.43 -2.63 12.61
C GLN A 143 15.84 -2.00 13.94
N ARG A 144 15.54 -0.72 14.16
CA ARG A 144 16.15 0.10 15.22
C ARG A 144 15.14 0.62 16.25
N GLY A 145 13.88 0.82 15.89
CA GLY A 145 12.83 1.38 16.75
C GLY A 145 11.91 0.30 17.33
N ALA A 146 11.55 0.46 18.61
CA ALA A 146 10.65 -0.42 19.34
C ALA A 146 9.23 0.16 19.50
N THR A 147 9.03 1.44 19.18
CA THR A 147 7.74 2.12 19.21
C THR A 147 7.55 2.95 17.93
N ALA A 148 6.31 3.34 17.66
CA ALA A 148 5.99 4.17 16.49
C ALA A 148 6.78 5.50 16.51
N ARG A 149 6.87 6.17 17.67
CA ARG A 149 7.63 7.43 17.81
C ARG A 149 9.13 7.23 17.58
N GLU A 150 9.71 6.16 18.13
CA GLU A 150 11.14 5.86 17.91
C GLU A 150 11.42 5.62 16.44
N VAL A 151 10.56 4.84 15.74
CA VAL A 151 10.71 4.56 14.31
C VAL A 151 10.63 5.85 13.50
N ILE A 152 9.64 6.72 13.74
CA ILE A 152 9.50 8.01 13.06
C ILE A 152 10.74 8.89 13.30
N LYS A 153 11.20 9.00 14.55
CA LYS A 153 12.39 9.79 14.90
C LYS A 153 13.63 9.28 14.19
N ILE A 154 13.86 7.96 14.21
CA ILE A 154 15.00 7.33 13.54
C ILE A 154 14.98 7.61 12.03
N MET A 155 13.84 7.45 11.38
CA MET A 155 13.70 7.72 9.94
C MET A 155 13.94 9.19 9.61
N GLY A 156 13.34 10.10 10.39
CA GLY A 156 13.52 11.55 10.25
C GLY A 156 14.98 11.97 10.41
N GLU A 157 15.63 11.59 11.51
CA GLU A 157 17.03 11.93 11.80
C GLU A 157 18.01 11.35 10.74
N LEU A 158 17.75 10.14 10.24
CA LEU A 158 18.55 9.57 9.16
C LEU A 158 18.38 10.36 7.85
N ALA A 159 17.15 10.71 7.50
CA ALA A 159 16.85 11.50 6.31
C ALA A 159 17.43 12.92 6.41
N GLU A 160 17.32 13.58 7.57
CA GLU A 160 17.93 14.89 7.81
C GLU A 160 19.46 14.85 7.61
N LYS A 161 20.09 13.78 8.08
CA LYS A 161 21.56 13.67 8.05
C LYS A 161 22.12 13.25 6.68
N TYR A 162 21.46 12.32 6.01
CA TYR A 162 22.01 11.68 4.81
C TYR A 162 21.23 11.99 3.52
N GLY A 163 20.14 12.73 3.63
CA GLY A 163 19.29 13.17 2.54
C GLY A 163 18.23 12.16 2.13
N TYR A 164 17.06 12.69 1.80
CA TYR A 164 15.93 11.97 1.20
C TYR A 164 15.84 12.34 -0.29
N ALA A 165 15.79 11.33 -1.18
CA ALA A 165 16.00 11.53 -2.61
C ALA A 165 14.73 11.87 -3.40
N ASP A 166 13.54 11.53 -2.89
CA ASP A 166 12.28 11.57 -3.62
C ASP A 166 11.45 12.84 -3.32
N GLY A 167 10.48 13.11 -4.20
CA GLY A 167 9.57 14.24 -4.11
C GLY A 167 8.55 14.16 -2.98
N GLY A 168 8.08 12.97 -2.60
CA GLY A 168 7.15 12.84 -1.48
C GLY A 168 6.58 11.44 -1.25
N GLU A 169 6.68 10.99 0.01
CA GLU A 169 6.18 9.71 0.50
C GLU A 169 5.51 9.85 1.87
N ALA A 170 4.57 8.95 2.17
CA ALA A 170 3.88 8.88 3.43
C ALA A 170 3.88 7.48 4.02
N LEU A 171 3.97 7.41 5.35
CA LEU A 171 3.86 6.16 6.11
C LEU A 171 2.78 6.28 7.17
N THR A 172 1.99 5.23 7.33
CA THR A 172 1.22 4.99 8.55
C THR A 172 2.06 4.13 9.47
N VAL A 173 2.38 4.63 10.66
CA VAL A 173 3.27 3.96 11.63
C VAL A 173 2.52 3.73 12.92
N GLY A 174 2.24 2.47 13.26
CA GLY A 174 1.45 2.11 14.43
C GLY A 174 2.17 1.13 15.35
N ASP A 175 1.93 1.27 16.65
CA ASP A 175 2.27 0.31 17.68
C ASP A 175 1.04 -0.01 18.55
N LYS A 176 1.23 -0.68 19.68
CA LYS A 176 0.12 -1.07 20.58
C LYS A 176 -0.59 0.10 21.26
N ASP A 177 0.02 1.28 21.30
CA ASP A 177 -0.46 2.44 22.04
C ASP A 177 -1.04 3.53 21.14
N GLU A 178 -0.45 3.74 19.96
CA GLU A 178 -0.78 4.85 19.08
C GLU A 178 -0.48 4.57 17.61
N ILE A 179 -1.01 5.43 16.74
CA ILE A 179 -0.75 5.38 15.29
C ILE A 179 -0.55 6.79 14.74
N TRP A 180 0.39 6.92 13.81
CA TRP A 180 0.86 8.15 13.23
C TRP A 180 0.80 8.14 11.71
N LEU A 181 0.51 9.28 11.13
CA LEU A 181 0.80 9.58 9.73
C LEU A 181 2.12 10.36 9.68
N PHE A 182 3.11 9.83 8.98
CA PHE A 182 4.40 10.46 8.71
C PHE A 182 4.49 10.79 7.23
N GLU A 183 4.87 12.02 6.88
CA GLU A 183 5.06 12.50 5.51
C GLU A 183 6.43 13.14 5.36
N ILE A 184 7.14 12.83 4.25
CA ILE A 184 8.51 13.25 4.00
C ILE A 184 8.70 13.67 2.55
N THR A 185 9.56 14.66 2.32
CA THR A 185 10.00 15.14 1.01
C THR A 185 11.49 15.50 1.03
N GLY A 186 12.12 15.50 -0.12
CA GLY A 186 13.54 15.84 -0.27
C GLY A 186 13.86 17.32 -0.05
N PRO A 187 15.16 17.64 0.05
CA PRO A 187 15.66 19.00 0.33
C PRO A 187 15.91 19.84 -0.94
N GLY A 188 15.60 19.29 -2.11
CA GLY A 188 15.90 19.92 -3.40
C GLY A 188 17.27 19.59 -3.97
N PRO A 189 17.47 19.85 -5.26
CA PRO A 189 18.59 19.36 -6.05
C PRO A 189 19.96 19.96 -5.67
N LEU A 190 19.98 21.09 -4.97
CA LEU A 190 21.21 21.78 -4.58
C LEU A 190 21.74 21.33 -3.20
N TRP A 191 20.98 20.51 -2.48
CA TRP A 191 21.43 20.02 -1.19
C TRP A 191 22.60 19.04 -1.32
N THR A 192 23.57 19.16 -0.40
CA THR A 192 24.66 18.19 -0.21
C THR A 192 24.87 17.96 1.28
N PRO A 193 25.47 16.83 1.70
CA PRO A 193 25.81 16.57 3.09
C PRO A 193 26.66 17.68 3.74
N GLU A 194 27.51 18.35 2.94
CA GLU A 194 28.41 19.42 3.39
C GLU A 194 27.69 20.77 3.59
N SER A 195 26.45 20.91 3.11
CA SER A 195 25.68 22.15 3.21
C SER A 195 25.37 22.58 4.64
N GLY A 196 25.44 21.65 5.60
CA GLY A 196 25.06 21.88 6.99
C GLY A 196 23.54 22.06 7.22
N LYS A 197 22.74 21.93 6.16
CA LYS A 197 21.27 21.98 6.20
C LYS A 197 20.69 20.56 6.31
N PRO A 198 19.49 20.40 6.93
CA PRO A 198 18.80 19.11 6.93
C PRO A 198 18.54 18.61 5.52
N GLY A 199 18.77 17.31 5.31
CA GLY A 199 18.63 16.64 4.00
C GLY A 199 17.25 16.15 3.69
N ALA A 200 16.23 16.57 4.46
CA ALA A 200 14.82 16.25 4.25
C ALA A 200 13.94 17.28 4.93
N VAL A 201 12.68 17.31 4.51
CA VAL A 201 11.60 17.96 5.27
C VAL A 201 10.54 16.90 5.57
N TRP A 202 10.13 16.80 6.81
CA TRP A 202 9.12 15.84 7.22
C TRP A 202 8.23 16.36 8.34
N ALA A 203 7.03 15.81 8.42
CA ALA A 203 6.10 16.01 9.51
C ALA A 203 5.39 14.70 9.84
N ALA A 204 4.95 14.55 11.07
CA ALA A 204 4.10 13.45 11.50
C ALA A 204 3.00 13.96 12.42
N VAL A 205 1.81 13.37 12.29
CA VAL A 205 0.64 13.69 13.12
C VAL A 205 0.04 12.41 13.69
N ARG A 206 -0.24 12.44 15.00
CA ARG A 206 -0.89 11.33 15.70
C ARG A 206 -2.37 11.26 15.36
N CYS A 207 -2.86 10.08 15.00
CA CYS A 207 -4.29 9.86 14.87
C CYS A 207 -4.95 9.83 16.25
N PRO A 208 -6.04 10.59 16.49
CA PRO A 208 -6.80 10.46 17.73
C PRO A 208 -7.28 9.02 17.94
N ASP A 209 -7.27 8.57 19.20
CA ASP A 209 -7.59 7.18 19.53
C ASP A 209 -8.97 6.73 19.05
N ASP A 210 -9.95 7.65 18.97
CA ASP A 210 -11.34 7.39 18.58
C ASP A 210 -11.65 7.67 17.11
N SER A 211 -10.61 7.79 16.30
CA SER A 211 -10.70 8.19 14.90
C SER A 211 -9.94 7.24 13.97
N TYR A 212 -10.18 7.40 12.68
CA TYR A 212 -9.39 6.82 11.62
C TYR A 212 -8.99 7.87 10.59
N ALA A 213 -7.98 7.56 9.78
CA ALA A 213 -7.60 8.34 8.60
C ALA A 213 -7.24 7.44 7.44
N MET A 214 -7.28 8.00 6.24
CA MET A 214 -6.91 7.33 5.02
C MET A 214 -5.97 8.20 4.18
N GLY A 215 -4.94 7.57 3.62
CA GLY A 215 -4.05 8.14 2.63
C GLY A 215 -4.12 7.41 1.30
N SER A 216 -4.08 8.17 0.20
CA SER A 216 -4.27 7.65 -1.16
C SER A 216 -3.55 8.48 -2.22
N ASN A 217 -2.24 8.56 -2.13
CA ASN A 217 -1.37 9.27 -3.09
C ASN A 217 -1.55 10.80 -3.15
N ARG A 218 -1.79 11.40 -2.01
CA ARG A 218 -1.62 12.85 -1.80
C ARG A 218 -1.24 13.11 -0.34
N SER A 219 -0.52 14.21 -0.09
CA SER A 219 -0.25 14.66 1.27
C SER A 219 -1.55 14.96 2.01
N ARG A 220 -1.66 14.52 3.25
CA ARG A 220 -2.87 14.64 4.08
C ARG A 220 -2.68 15.52 5.29
N ILE A 221 -1.44 15.73 5.76
CA ILE A 221 -1.17 16.57 6.92
C ILE A 221 -1.60 18.01 6.61
N ALA A 222 -2.50 18.55 7.42
CA ALA A 222 -3.03 19.90 7.29
C ALA A 222 -2.25 20.89 8.16
N GLU A 223 -2.91 21.57 9.07
CA GLU A 223 -2.29 22.47 10.05
C GLU A 223 -1.45 21.67 11.06
N ILE A 224 -0.28 22.20 11.39
CA ILE A 224 0.60 21.66 12.43
C ILE A 224 0.55 22.58 13.63
N ASP A 225 0.14 22.05 14.77
CA ASP A 225 0.32 22.74 16.05
C ASP A 225 1.76 22.52 16.53
N PHE A 226 2.59 23.54 16.37
CA PHE A 226 4.01 23.48 16.70
C PHE A 226 4.29 23.45 18.21
N ASP A 227 3.31 23.74 19.05
CA ASP A 227 3.41 23.70 20.51
C ASP A 227 2.96 22.34 21.08
N ASP A 228 2.13 21.59 20.36
CA ASP A 228 1.65 20.26 20.74
C ASP A 228 2.64 19.15 20.33
N LYS A 229 3.64 18.88 21.17
CA LYS A 229 4.65 17.83 20.96
C LYS A 229 4.12 16.41 21.21
N ASP A 230 2.95 16.27 21.80
CA ASP A 230 2.33 14.96 22.03
C ASP A 230 1.67 14.42 20.77
N ASN A 231 1.17 15.30 19.89
CA ASN A 231 0.45 14.91 18.71
C ASN A 231 1.15 15.29 17.38
N TYR A 232 2.26 16.05 17.44
CA TYR A 232 3.02 16.42 16.24
C TYR A 232 4.52 16.21 16.43
N MET A 233 5.15 15.66 15.40
CA MET A 233 6.61 15.58 15.25
C MET A 233 6.97 16.18 13.88
N TYR A 234 8.13 16.81 13.76
CA TYR A 234 8.53 17.44 12.51
C TYR A 234 10.04 17.72 12.44
N SER A 235 10.56 17.85 11.23
CA SER A 235 11.94 18.25 10.98
C SER A 235 12.19 19.70 11.43
N PRO A 236 13.42 20.04 11.90
CA PRO A 236 13.71 21.37 12.40
C PRO A 236 13.55 22.48 11.35
N ASN A 237 13.63 22.13 10.07
CA ASN A 237 13.55 23.04 8.94
C ASN A 237 12.16 23.10 8.27
N VAL A 238 11.12 22.49 8.82
CA VAL A 238 9.81 22.40 8.18
C VAL A 238 9.20 23.76 7.84
N LYS A 239 9.43 24.80 8.67
CA LYS A 239 8.99 26.18 8.37
C LYS A 239 10.00 26.93 7.53
N SER A 240 11.28 26.94 7.95
CA SER A 240 12.31 27.72 7.28
C SER A 240 12.57 27.29 5.85
N PHE A 241 12.40 25.99 5.54
CA PHE A 241 12.50 25.53 4.16
C PHE A 241 11.38 26.11 3.29
N ALA A 242 10.13 26.06 3.76
CA ALA A 242 9.00 26.65 3.02
C ALA A 242 9.14 28.18 2.83
N GLU A 243 9.71 28.86 3.81
CA GLU A 243 10.00 30.30 3.74
C GLU A 243 11.13 30.59 2.74
N GLU A 244 12.24 29.84 2.78
CA GLU A 244 13.35 29.96 1.82
C GLU A 244 12.90 29.72 0.37
N GLN A 245 11.93 28.83 0.16
CA GLN A 245 11.35 28.56 -1.15
C GLN A 245 10.28 29.61 -1.57
N GLY A 246 9.91 30.52 -0.67
CA GLY A 246 8.88 31.53 -0.91
C GLY A 246 7.44 30.97 -0.92
N TRP A 247 7.22 29.79 -0.38
CA TRP A 247 5.90 29.16 -0.33
C TRP A 247 5.09 29.57 0.90
N TRP A 248 5.75 30.05 1.95
CA TRP A 248 5.14 30.49 3.21
C TRP A 248 5.88 31.70 3.78
N LYS A 249 5.17 32.51 4.55
CA LYS A 249 5.74 33.63 5.30
C LYS A 249 5.29 33.59 6.74
N GLU A 250 6.14 34.07 7.64
CA GLU A 250 5.79 34.17 9.06
C GLU A 250 4.51 34.99 9.27
N GLY A 251 3.61 34.46 10.12
CA GLY A 251 2.28 35.02 10.36
C GLY A 251 1.16 34.49 9.48
N GLU A 252 1.47 33.74 8.42
CA GLU A 252 0.48 33.02 7.63
C GLU A 252 0.17 31.65 8.26
N LEU A 253 -1.03 31.10 7.97
CA LEU A 253 -1.40 29.77 8.42
C LEU A 253 -0.50 28.72 7.74
N PHE A 254 0.15 27.87 8.54
CA PHE A 254 1.00 26.81 8.02
C PHE A 254 0.19 25.55 7.77
N VAL A 255 -0.07 25.23 6.50
CA VAL A 255 -0.82 24.04 6.07
C VAL A 255 0.11 23.16 5.23
N PHE A 256 0.64 22.09 5.82
CA PHE A 256 1.70 21.27 5.23
C PHE A 256 1.38 20.79 3.81
N HIS A 257 0.25 20.14 3.59
CA HIS A 257 -0.10 19.63 2.25
C HIS A 257 -0.22 20.73 1.19
N LYS A 258 -0.64 21.96 1.54
CA LYS A 258 -0.74 23.07 0.59
C LYS A 258 0.63 23.60 0.19
N LEU A 259 1.60 23.53 1.10
CA LEU A 259 2.96 23.99 0.86
C LEU A 259 3.80 22.96 0.10
N TYR A 260 3.70 21.67 0.48
CA TYR A 260 4.55 20.61 -0.03
C TYR A 260 3.93 19.73 -1.11
N ASN A 261 2.60 19.73 -1.27
CA ASN A 261 1.89 19.01 -2.33
C ASN A 261 0.70 19.82 -2.87
N PRO A 262 0.95 21.02 -3.44
CA PRO A 262 -0.11 21.95 -3.86
C PRO A 262 -0.95 21.40 -5.04
N GLU A 263 -0.36 20.56 -5.87
CA GLU A 263 -0.96 20.01 -7.09
C GLU A 263 -0.93 18.47 -7.10
N PRO A 264 -1.75 17.81 -6.25
CA PRO A 264 -1.80 16.34 -6.25
C PRO A 264 -2.37 15.82 -7.58
N TYR A 265 -1.69 14.89 -8.21
CA TYR A 265 -2.09 14.37 -9.52
C TYR A 265 -3.36 13.49 -9.46
N GLY A 266 -4.10 13.41 -10.58
CA GLY A 266 -5.19 12.46 -10.77
C GLY A 266 -6.48 12.71 -9.99
N SER A 267 -6.64 13.90 -9.40
CA SER A 267 -7.85 14.32 -8.68
C SER A 267 -8.98 14.69 -9.66
N PRO A 268 -10.27 14.39 -9.35
CA PRO A 268 -10.79 13.64 -8.18
C PRO A 268 -10.83 12.12 -8.37
N TYR A 269 -10.61 11.61 -9.58
CA TYR A 269 -10.84 10.21 -9.96
C TYR A 269 -9.83 9.24 -9.33
N TYR A 270 -8.68 9.75 -8.93
CA TYR A 270 -7.58 8.96 -8.42
C TYR A 270 -7.53 8.92 -6.89
N GLN A 271 -7.18 10.03 -6.23
CA GLN A 271 -7.03 10.06 -4.77
C GLN A 271 -8.38 10.16 -4.05
N GLN A 272 -9.14 11.25 -4.34
CA GLN A 272 -10.35 11.54 -3.59
C GLN A 272 -11.42 10.46 -3.73
N ARG A 273 -11.49 9.76 -4.86
CA ARG A 273 -12.46 8.66 -5.03
C ARG A 273 -12.25 7.55 -4.01
N ARG A 274 -11.00 7.16 -3.73
CA ARG A 274 -10.67 6.15 -2.72
C ARG A 274 -10.94 6.67 -1.30
N GLU A 275 -10.55 7.93 -1.02
CA GLU A 275 -10.81 8.55 0.28
C GLU A 275 -12.31 8.64 0.54
N TRP A 276 -13.07 9.22 -0.38
CA TRP A 276 -14.53 9.25 -0.27
C TRP A 276 -15.12 7.85 0.00
N ARG A 277 -14.63 6.84 -0.71
CA ARG A 277 -15.14 5.49 -0.52
C ARG A 277 -14.85 4.93 0.87
N ALA A 278 -13.68 5.14 1.43
CA ALA A 278 -13.37 4.73 2.79
C ALA A 278 -14.30 5.42 3.80
N TYR A 279 -14.51 6.73 3.67
CA TYR A 279 -15.46 7.45 4.52
C TYR A 279 -16.90 6.97 4.33
N ASN A 280 -17.32 6.72 3.10
CA ASN A 280 -18.65 6.20 2.79
C ASN A 280 -18.90 4.82 3.40
N LEU A 281 -17.88 3.97 3.53
CA LEU A 281 -17.99 2.63 4.14
C LEU A 281 -17.90 2.68 5.67
N LEU A 282 -16.99 3.46 6.25
CA LEU A 282 -16.71 3.46 7.69
C LEU A 282 -17.55 4.51 8.45
N SER A 283 -17.98 5.58 7.79
CA SER A 283 -18.75 6.70 8.38
C SER A 283 -19.86 7.18 7.44
N PRO A 284 -20.79 6.31 7.01
CA PRO A 284 -21.87 6.66 6.07
C PRO A 284 -22.79 7.77 6.58
N SER A 285 -22.84 8.04 7.88
CA SER A 285 -23.64 9.12 8.47
C SER A 285 -23.15 10.52 8.07
N VAL A 286 -21.86 10.67 7.76
CA VAL A 286 -21.24 11.98 7.46
C VAL A 286 -21.64 12.54 6.08
N LYS A 287 -22.01 11.69 5.12
CA LYS A 287 -22.48 12.06 3.76
C LYS A 287 -21.57 13.04 3.05
N LEU A 288 -20.28 12.71 2.96
CA LEU A 288 -19.31 13.52 2.23
C LEU A 288 -19.62 13.53 0.73
N ALA A 289 -19.39 14.68 0.07
CA ALA A 289 -19.58 14.82 -1.37
C ALA A 289 -18.62 13.90 -2.13
N GLU A 290 -19.12 13.21 -3.16
CA GLU A 290 -18.36 12.25 -3.97
C GLU A 290 -17.23 12.90 -4.78
N ASP A 291 -17.42 14.15 -5.18
CA ASP A 291 -16.55 14.90 -6.08
C ASP A 291 -15.97 16.14 -5.38
N ALA A 292 -15.67 16.06 -4.09
CA ALA A 292 -15.05 17.17 -3.39
C ALA A 292 -13.70 17.52 -4.04
N ALA A 293 -13.56 18.76 -4.52
CA ALA A 293 -12.31 19.24 -5.11
C ALA A 293 -11.22 19.42 -4.05
N GLU A 294 -11.62 19.77 -2.82
CA GLU A 294 -10.72 19.93 -1.69
C GLU A 294 -10.52 18.64 -0.91
N GLN A 295 -9.68 18.68 0.11
CA GLN A 295 -9.42 17.53 0.97
C GLN A 295 -10.62 17.22 1.88
N TYR A 296 -10.91 15.93 2.02
CA TYR A 296 -11.75 15.45 3.10
C TYR A 296 -11.05 15.64 4.46
N PRO A 297 -11.78 15.66 5.59
CA PRO A 297 -11.16 15.70 6.91
C PRO A 297 -10.04 14.65 7.05
N LEU A 298 -8.92 15.00 7.67
CA LEU A 298 -7.84 14.02 7.89
C LEU A 298 -8.30 12.90 8.82
N PHE A 299 -8.93 13.27 9.93
CA PHE A 299 -9.43 12.34 10.93
C PHE A 299 -10.96 12.32 10.96
N GLN A 300 -11.54 11.14 11.04
CA GLN A 300 -12.98 10.93 11.12
C GLN A 300 -13.28 9.81 12.12
N LYS A 301 -14.36 9.97 12.89
CA LYS A 301 -14.86 8.90 13.76
C LYS A 301 -15.67 7.91 12.92
N PRO A 302 -15.45 6.60 13.08
CA PRO A 302 -16.28 5.61 12.41
C PRO A 302 -17.66 5.54 13.06
N ASP A 303 -18.71 5.20 12.29
CA ASP A 303 -20.07 5.02 12.81
C ASP A 303 -20.20 3.76 13.70
N LYS A 304 -19.29 2.81 13.52
CA LYS A 304 -19.19 1.57 14.30
C LYS A 304 -17.74 1.25 14.58
N PRO A 305 -17.41 0.58 15.71
CA PRO A 305 -16.06 0.11 15.93
C PRO A 305 -15.57 -0.75 14.77
N VAL A 306 -14.36 -0.45 14.29
CA VAL A 306 -13.75 -1.08 13.11
C VAL A 306 -13.07 -2.39 13.52
N ALA A 307 -13.36 -3.48 12.80
CA ALA A 307 -12.67 -4.75 12.94
C ALA A 307 -11.65 -4.96 11.81
N PRO A 308 -10.67 -5.85 11.97
CA PRO A 308 -9.75 -6.20 10.87
C PRO A 308 -10.47 -6.62 9.58
N GLN A 309 -11.60 -7.32 9.72
CA GLN A 309 -12.42 -7.77 8.59
C GLN A 309 -13.04 -6.59 7.79
N ASP A 310 -13.34 -5.47 8.45
CA ASP A 310 -13.85 -4.28 7.77
C ASP A 310 -12.77 -3.66 6.88
N LEU A 311 -11.51 -3.65 7.36
CA LEU A 311 -10.38 -3.19 6.55
C LEU A 311 -10.02 -4.17 5.43
N MET A 312 -10.15 -5.48 5.64
CA MET A 312 -10.01 -6.47 4.56
C MET A 312 -11.07 -6.28 3.48
N ALA A 313 -12.32 -6.02 3.88
CA ALA A 313 -13.40 -5.71 2.95
C ALA A 313 -13.13 -4.40 2.19
N LEU A 314 -12.62 -3.39 2.88
CA LEU A 314 -12.23 -2.11 2.28
C LEU A 314 -11.07 -2.28 1.27
N CYS A 315 -10.05 -3.08 1.58
CA CYS A 315 -8.99 -3.40 0.61
C CYS A 315 -9.53 -4.07 -0.66
N ARG A 316 -10.61 -4.86 -0.55
CA ARG A 316 -11.27 -5.55 -1.67
C ARG A 316 -12.24 -4.68 -2.47
N ASP A 317 -12.49 -3.45 -2.03
CA ASP A 317 -13.52 -2.60 -2.63
C ASP A 317 -13.18 -2.13 -4.05
N VAL A 318 -14.15 -2.32 -4.93
CA VAL A 318 -14.14 -1.87 -6.33
C VAL A 318 -15.29 -0.88 -6.60
N LEU A 319 -15.67 -0.09 -5.60
CA LEU A 319 -16.76 0.88 -5.63
C LEU A 319 -18.15 0.23 -5.76
N GLU A 320 -18.29 -1.03 -5.36
CA GLU A 320 -19.53 -1.80 -5.48
C GLU A 320 -20.72 -1.08 -4.80
N GLY A 321 -21.88 -1.11 -5.47
CA GLY A 321 -23.12 -0.51 -4.97
C GLY A 321 -23.19 1.02 -5.08
N THR A 322 -22.18 1.67 -5.69
CA THR A 322 -22.18 3.11 -5.98
C THR A 322 -22.45 3.36 -7.47
N ARG A 323 -22.65 4.62 -7.86
CA ARG A 323 -22.71 4.98 -9.28
C ARG A 323 -21.39 4.77 -10.03
N PHE A 324 -20.30 4.51 -9.32
CA PHE A 324 -18.96 4.25 -9.84
C PHE A 324 -18.59 2.76 -9.82
N ASP A 325 -19.54 1.88 -9.55
CA ASP A 325 -19.34 0.44 -9.46
C ASP A 325 -18.60 -0.10 -10.67
N MET A 326 -17.34 -0.54 -10.45
CA MET A 326 -16.47 -0.99 -11.54
C MET A 326 -16.87 -2.32 -12.15
N THR A 327 -17.81 -3.05 -11.52
CA THR A 327 -18.37 -4.29 -12.04
C THR A 327 -19.57 -4.05 -12.99
N LYS A 328 -19.93 -2.79 -13.24
CA LYS A 328 -21.11 -2.39 -14.00
C LYS A 328 -20.75 -1.50 -15.19
N GLY A 329 -21.71 -1.38 -16.11
CA GLY A 329 -21.59 -0.53 -17.30
C GLY A 329 -20.70 -1.13 -18.40
N MET A 330 -20.58 -0.40 -19.51
CA MET A 330 -19.86 -0.85 -20.69
C MET A 330 -18.37 -1.12 -20.44
N ALA A 331 -17.76 -0.32 -19.55
CA ALA A 331 -16.35 -0.44 -19.22
C ALA A 331 -16.01 -1.74 -18.45
N ALA A 332 -16.99 -2.39 -17.83
CA ALA A 332 -16.84 -3.68 -17.17
C ALA A 332 -16.90 -4.86 -18.14
N GLY A 333 -17.13 -4.59 -19.43
CA GLY A 333 -17.34 -5.63 -20.44
C GLY A 333 -18.61 -6.46 -20.21
N PRO A 334 -18.77 -7.55 -20.95
CA PRO A 334 -19.96 -8.41 -20.82
C PRO A 334 -20.01 -9.16 -19.48
N PHE A 335 -18.87 -9.36 -18.83
CA PHE A 335 -18.75 -10.23 -17.67
C PHE A 335 -18.42 -9.51 -16.36
N GLY A 336 -18.57 -8.18 -16.35
CA GLY A 336 -18.51 -7.40 -15.10
C GLY A 336 -17.14 -7.36 -14.44
N THR A 337 -16.02 -7.42 -15.20
CA THR A 337 -14.70 -7.31 -14.61
C THR A 337 -14.42 -5.90 -14.07
N PRO A 338 -13.92 -5.75 -12.84
CA PRO A 338 -13.52 -4.46 -12.30
C PRO A 338 -12.17 -3.97 -12.85
N THR A 339 -11.44 -4.80 -13.59
CA THR A 339 -10.11 -4.49 -14.12
C THR A 339 -10.18 -3.39 -15.19
N ARG A 340 -9.34 -2.36 -15.03
CA ARG A 340 -9.23 -1.22 -15.97
C ARG A 340 -7.77 -1.03 -16.34
N TYR A 341 -7.40 -1.46 -17.53
CA TYR A 341 -6.04 -1.26 -18.05
C TYR A 341 -5.81 0.21 -18.41
N ALA A 342 -4.55 0.65 -18.30
CA ALA A 342 -4.16 1.96 -18.77
C ALA A 342 -4.39 2.08 -20.29
N VAL A 343 -4.70 3.30 -20.75
CA VAL A 343 -4.79 3.60 -22.18
C VAL A 343 -3.48 3.31 -22.89
N THR A 344 -3.57 2.84 -24.14
CA THR A 344 -2.38 2.52 -24.94
C THR A 344 -1.57 3.77 -25.28
N LYS A 345 -0.29 3.58 -25.59
CA LYS A 345 0.59 4.68 -26.04
C LYS A 345 0.14 5.29 -27.36
N ASP A 346 -0.61 4.53 -28.17
CA ASP A 346 -1.10 4.94 -29.48
C ASP A 346 -2.29 5.91 -29.42
N MET A 347 -2.95 6.01 -28.24
CA MET A 347 -4.03 6.97 -28.07
C MET A 347 -3.48 8.39 -28.08
N LYS A 348 -4.05 9.24 -28.94
CA LYS A 348 -3.66 10.63 -29.05
C LYS A 348 -3.94 11.39 -27.75
N PRO A 349 -3.13 12.43 -27.39
CA PRO A 349 -3.32 13.19 -26.18
C PRO A 349 -4.75 13.78 -26.01
N GLU A 350 -5.34 14.28 -27.11
CA GLU A 350 -6.70 14.81 -27.12
C GLU A 350 -7.76 13.76 -26.81
N ASP A 351 -7.55 12.50 -27.22
CA ASP A 351 -8.47 11.38 -27.00
C ASP A 351 -8.33 10.80 -25.58
N ARG A 352 -7.22 11.10 -24.88
CA ARG A 352 -7.02 10.70 -23.48
C ARG A 352 -7.80 11.56 -22.50
N LYS A 353 -8.11 12.79 -22.88
CA LYS A 353 -8.83 13.75 -22.04
C LYS A 353 -10.23 13.22 -21.71
N GLY A 354 -10.52 13.05 -20.44
CA GLY A 354 -11.80 12.51 -19.97
C GLY A 354 -11.91 10.98 -19.97
N ASN A 355 -10.84 10.25 -20.31
CA ASN A 355 -10.77 8.79 -20.23
C ASN A 355 -10.11 8.29 -18.94
N ASP A 356 -10.13 9.09 -17.89
CA ASP A 356 -9.60 8.69 -16.59
C ASP A 356 -10.58 7.76 -15.88
N TRP A 357 -10.08 6.57 -15.53
CA TRP A 357 -10.86 5.62 -14.75
C TRP A 357 -10.92 6.03 -13.29
N ASN A 358 -12.08 5.82 -12.66
CA ASN A 358 -12.14 5.89 -11.20
C ASN A 358 -11.19 4.84 -10.61
N ARG A 359 -10.29 5.29 -9.75
CA ARG A 359 -9.34 4.44 -9.05
C ARG A 359 -10.00 3.82 -7.83
N SER A 360 -10.25 2.51 -7.86
CA SER A 360 -10.71 1.73 -6.72
C SER A 360 -9.59 1.46 -5.71
N ILE A 361 -9.94 1.02 -4.51
CA ILE A 361 -8.97 0.58 -3.50
C ILE A 361 -8.35 -0.75 -3.93
N SER A 362 -9.17 -1.74 -4.28
CA SER A 362 -8.66 -2.95 -4.91
C SER A 362 -8.21 -2.66 -6.34
N LEU A 363 -6.94 -2.94 -6.62
CA LEU A 363 -6.37 -2.75 -7.95
C LEU A 363 -5.81 -4.07 -8.49
N PHE A 364 -6.10 -4.37 -9.77
CA PHE A 364 -5.67 -5.59 -10.45
C PHE A 364 -4.15 -5.83 -10.46
N ARG A 365 -3.34 -4.77 -10.35
CA ARG A 365 -1.87 -4.82 -10.34
C ARG A 365 -1.27 -4.71 -8.95
N CYS A 366 -2.05 -4.85 -7.88
CA CYS A 366 -1.53 -4.91 -6.52
C CYS A 366 -0.54 -6.07 -6.39
N SER A 367 0.57 -5.88 -5.72
CA SER A 367 1.56 -6.94 -5.49
C SER A 367 1.19 -7.79 -4.27
N TYR A 368 0.73 -7.13 -3.23
CA TYR A 368 0.24 -7.71 -1.98
C TYR A 368 -0.54 -6.66 -1.20
N SER A 369 -1.31 -7.11 -0.22
CA SER A 369 -1.98 -6.25 0.74
C SER A 369 -1.92 -6.85 2.14
N PHE A 370 -2.09 -6.04 3.17
CA PHE A 370 -2.22 -6.56 4.53
C PHE A 370 -3.08 -5.66 5.41
N VAL A 371 -3.58 -6.25 6.51
CA VAL A 371 -4.15 -5.53 7.64
C VAL A 371 -3.33 -5.88 8.88
N GLY A 372 -2.61 -4.90 9.41
CA GLY A 372 -1.88 -5.00 10.68
C GLY A 372 -2.82 -4.72 11.84
N GLN A 373 -2.83 -5.59 12.83
CA GLN A 373 -3.59 -5.48 14.08
C GLN A 373 -2.63 -5.55 15.24
N VAL A 374 -2.54 -4.49 16.06
CA VAL A 374 -1.61 -4.41 17.20
C VAL A 374 -2.38 -4.25 18.49
N ARG A 375 -2.14 -5.14 19.45
CA ARG A 375 -2.89 -5.25 20.71
C ARG A 375 -1.97 -5.12 21.91
N ASP A 376 -2.41 -4.40 22.94
CA ASP A 376 -1.66 -4.18 24.18
C ASP A 376 -1.85 -5.27 25.25
N ASN A 377 -2.88 -6.11 25.09
CA ASN A 377 -3.26 -7.15 26.05
C ASN A 377 -2.59 -8.52 25.79
N LEU A 378 -1.70 -8.61 24.81
CA LEU A 378 -0.96 -9.82 24.46
C LEU A 378 0.55 -9.65 24.64
N PRO A 379 1.31 -10.73 24.91
CA PRO A 379 2.77 -10.65 24.96
C PRO A 379 3.35 -10.31 23.58
N GLU A 380 4.50 -9.64 23.57
CA GLU A 380 5.19 -9.08 22.40
C GLU A 380 5.14 -9.95 21.13
N PRO A 381 5.44 -11.26 21.14
CA PRO A 381 5.43 -12.07 19.92
C PRO A 381 4.03 -12.32 19.33
N LEU A 382 2.97 -12.03 20.08
CA LEU A 382 1.56 -12.19 19.69
C LEU A 382 0.83 -10.84 19.56
N ALA A 383 1.42 -9.75 20.04
CA ALA A 383 0.78 -8.45 20.10
C ALA A 383 0.42 -7.92 18.71
N ALA A 384 1.34 -8.04 17.74
CA ALA A 384 1.04 -7.70 16.35
C ALA A 384 0.79 -8.95 15.50
N VAL A 385 -0.22 -8.86 14.66
CA VAL A 385 -0.51 -9.79 13.58
C VAL A 385 -0.72 -9.00 12.27
N ALA A 386 -0.02 -9.40 11.21
CA ALA A 386 -0.29 -8.94 9.87
C ALA A 386 -1.14 -10.00 9.16
N TRP A 387 -2.38 -9.66 8.85
CA TRP A 387 -3.23 -10.43 7.96
C TRP A 387 -2.77 -10.15 6.53
N PHE A 388 -2.00 -11.05 5.96
CA PHE A 388 -1.28 -10.86 4.70
C PHE A 388 -1.98 -11.56 3.54
N GLY A 389 -2.11 -10.87 2.40
CA GLY A 389 -2.71 -11.38 1.17
C GLY A 389 -1.86 -11.05 -0.05
N GLU A 390 -1.66 -12.05 -0.89
CA GLU A 390 -0.93 -11.93 -2.15
C GLU A 390 -1.80 -11.37 -3.27
N ASP A 391 -1.18 -10.66 -4.23
CA ASP A 391 -1.81 -10.18 -5.47
C ASP A 391 -2.98 -9.19 -5.24
N GLN A 392 -3.92 -9.11 -6.18
CA GLN A 392 -5.04 -8.17 -6.14
C GLN A 392 -6.01 -8.45 -4.99
N PRO A 393 -6.39 -7.45 -4.19
CA PRO A 393 -7.14 -7.68 -2.96
C PRO A 393 -8.51 -8.33 -3.16
N ILE A 394 -9.23 -8.02 -4.25
CA ILE A 394 -10.59 -8.55 -4.47
C ILE A 394 -10.63 -10.07 -4.57
N THR A 395 -9.56 -10.67 -5.06
CA THR A 395 -9.42 -12.12 -5.20
C THR A 395 -8.39 -12.73 -4.24
N THR A 396 -7.88 -11.98 -3.25
CA THR A 396 -6.93 -12.50 -2.27
C THR A 396 -7.62 -13.07 -1.03
N CYS A 397 -6.91 -13.95 -0.31
CA CYS A 397 -7.30 -14.48 1.00
C CYS A 397 -6.23 -14.13 2.03
N TYR A 398 -6.63 -13.52 3.14
CA TYR A 398 -5.72 -13.05 4.17
C TYR A 398 -5.36 -14.16 5.15
N VAL A 399 -4.06 -14.34 5.43
CA VAL A 399 -3.52 -15.30 6.40
C VAL A 399 -2.82 -14.57 7.54
N PRO A 400 -3.00 -14.97 8.82
CA PRO A 400 -2.37 -14.28 9.95
C PRO A 400 -0.89 -14.62 10.08
N ILE A 401 -0.03 -13.60 10.21
CA ILE A 401 1.40 -13.70 10.45
C ILE A 401 1.73 -12.89 11.70
N TYR A 402 2.15 -13.54 12.78
CA TYR A 402 2.47 -12.89 14.04
C TYR A 402 3.90 -12.33 14.07
N ALA A 403 4.11 -11.25 14.82
CA ALA A 403 5.42 -10.62 15.02
C ALA A 403 6.50 -11.59 15.55
N GLY A 404 6.08 -12.62 16.29
CA GLY A 404 6.97 -13.67 16.80
C GLY A 404 7.37 -14.76 15.80
N THR A 405 6.85 -14.74 14.58
CA THR A 405 7.18 -15.71 13.51
C THR A 405 8.64 -15.56 13.08
N LYS A 406 9.38 -16.67 12.98
CA LYS A 406 10.81 -16.65 12.63
C LYS A 406 11.10 -17.06 11.18
N THR A 407 10.21 -17.80 10.56
CA THR A 407 10.33 -18.21 9.14
C THR A 407 8.94 -18.32 8.51
N VAL A 408 8.86 -18.13 7.20
CA VAL A 408 7.67 -18.39 6.39
C VAL A 408 7.95 -19.52 5.39
N PRO A 409 6.92 -20.19 4.84
CA PRO A 409 7.12 -21.21 3.81
C PRO A 409 7.86 -20.64 2.59
N GLU A 410 8.71 -21.45 1.96
CA GLU A 410 9.49 -21.06 0.78
C GLU A 410 8.60 -20.58 -0.38
N SER A 411 7.38 -21.12 -0.51
CA SER A 411 6.43 -20.71 -1.56
C SER A 411 6.04 -19.23 -1.50
N TYR A 412 6.10 -18.59 -0.32
CA TYR A 412 5.87 -17.13 -0.15
C TYR A 412 7.13 -16.29 -0.40
N ASN A 413 8.30 -16.90 -0.49
CA ASN A 413 9.58 -16.22 -0.69
C ASN A 413 10.27 -16.60 -2.00
N THR A 414 9.54 -17.16 -2.95
CA THR A 414 10.11 -17.64 -4.23
C THR A 414 9.33 -17.10 -5.43
N GLY A 415 9.92 -17.23 -6.61
CA GLY A 415 9.37 -16.79 -7.87
C GLY A 415 9.69 -15.34 -8.22
N ASP A 416 9.37 -15.00 -9.44
CA ASP A 416 9.33 -13.63 -9.95
C ASP A 416 8.06 -13.44 -10.79
N ARG A 417 7.75 -12.19 -11.14
CA ARG A 417 6.53 -11.88 -11.90
C ARG A 417 6.72 -11.96 -13.43
N ILE A 418 7.92 -12.34 -13.88
CA ILE A 418 8.25 -12.43 -15.30
C ILE A 418 7.96 -13.85 -15.82
N LYS A 419 8.21 -14.85 -14.97
CA LYS A 419 8.10 -16.25 -15.35
C LYS A 419 7.17 -16.98 -14.40
N PHE A 420 6.14 -17.63 -14.95
CA PHE A 420 5.24 -18.49 -14.19
C PHE A 420 6.01 -19.57 -13.42
N ASP A 421 5.78 -19.65 -12.12
CA ASP A 421 6.33 -20.68 -11.24
C ASP A 421 5.21 -21.24 -10.34
N PRO A 422 4.80 -22.51 -10.55
CA PRO A 422 3.74 -23.14 -9.75
C PRO A 422 4.14 -23.37 -8.28
N LYS A 423 5.41 -23.16 -7.92
CA LYS A 423 5.89 -23.25 -6.54
C LYS A 423 5.70 -21.94 -5.77
N SER A 424 5.42 -20.84 -6.44
CA SER A 424 5.18 -19.54 -5.82
C SER A 424 3.72 -19.36 -5.48
N THR A 425 3.42 -19.11 -4.22
CA THR A 425 2.05 -18.80 -3.75
C THR A 425 1.49 -17.58 -4.46
N TRP A 426 2.29 -16.54 -4.72
CA TRP A 426 1.86 -15.39 -5.48
C TRP A 426 1.22 -15.77 -6.83
N TRP A 427 1.81 -16.75 -7.54
CA TRP A 427 1.27 -17.22 -8.82
C TRP A 427 -0.06 -17.96 -8.68
N ALA A 428 -0.35 -18.60 -7.53
CA ALA A 428 -1.67 -19.18 -7.27
C ALA A 428 -2.75 -18.08 -7.23
N PHE A 429 -2.46 -16.98 -6.52
CA PHE A 429 -3.37 -15.83 -6.41
C PHE A 429 -3.52 -15.08 -7.72
N ASN A 430 -2.43 -14.78 -8.41
CA ASN A 430 -2.44 -14.11 -9.70
C ASN A 430 -3.17 -14.94 -10.78
N PHE A 431 -3.01 -16.27 -10.77
CA PHE A 431 -3.76 -17.16 -11.67
C PHE A 431 -5.26 -17.06 -11.39
N VAL A 432 -5.71 -17.18 -10.15
CA VAL A 432 -7.14 -17.07 -9.78
C VAL A 432 -7.69 -15.71 -10.21
N GLY A 433 -6.98 -14.61 -9.94
CA GLY A 433 -7.40 -13.27 -10.31
C GLY A 433 -7.55 -13.08 -11.82
N ASN A 434 -6.54 -13.45 -12.59
CA ASN A 434 -6.57 -13.32 -14.05
C ASN A 434 -7.57 -14.30 -14.72
N TRP A 435 -7.75 -15.51 -14.16
CA TRP A 435 -8.74 -16.44 -14.65
C TRP A 435 -10.17 -15.94 -14.41
N ALA A 436 -10.40 -15.36 -13.24
CA ALA A 436 -11.69 -14.76 -12.90
C ALA A 436 -12.08 -13.61 -13.85
N ASP A 437 -11.13 -12.83 -14.35
CA ASP A 437 -11.38 -11.74 -15.30
C ASP A 437 -12.00 -12.23 -16.64
N LEU A 438 -11.86 -13.51 -16.98
CA LEU A 438 -12.50 -14.09 -18.16
C LEU A 438 -14.03 -14.13 -18.04
N ASN A 439 -14.56 -14.34 -16.84
CA ASN A 439 -15.98 -14.21 -16.52
C ASN A 439 -16.16 -13.91 -15.03
N PHE A 440 -15.84 -12.69 -14.64
CA PHE A 440 -15.79 -12.26 -13.24
C PHE A 440 -17.13 -12.44 -12.52
N ALA A 441 -18.23 -12.05 -13.15
CA ALA A 441 -19.58 -12.16 -12.55
C ALA A 441 -19.96 -13.59 -12.18
N ALA A 442 -19.49 -14.58 -12.96
CA ALA A 442 -19.75 -15.99 -12.69
C ALA A 442 -18.82 -16.55 -11.58
N MET A 443 -17.55 -16.16 -11.56
CA MET A 443 -16.52 -16.79 -10.74
C MET A 443 -16.35 -16.15 -9.36
N ILE A 444 -16.63 -14.86 -9.21
CA ILE A 444 -16.35 -14.14 -7.96
C ILE A 444 -17.11 -14.71 -6.76
N GLY A 445 -18.29 -15.31 -6.98
CA GLY A 445 -19.06 -15.97 -5.92
C GLY A 445 -18.33 -17.15 -5.30
N ASP A 446 -17.67 -17.99 -6.11
CA ASP A 446 -16.89 -19.13 -5.63
C ASP A 446 -15.63 -18.67 -4.89
N ILE A 447 -14.95 -17.63 -5.41
CA ILE A 447 -13.77 -17.04 -4.76
C ILE A 447 -14.15 -16.48 -3.38
N ARG A 448 -15.23 -15.70 -3.28
CA ARG A 448 -15.72 -15.15 -2.01
C ARG A 448 -16.15 -16.22 -1.01
N ALA A 449 -16.70 -17.34 -1.49
CA ALA A 449 -17.04 -18.47 -0.64
C ALA A 449 -15.78 -19.11 -0.02
N GLU A 450 -14.73 -19.26 -0.80
CA GLU A 450 -13.46 -19.81 -0.31
C GLU A 450 -12.71 -18.83 0.62
N GLN A 451 -12.70 -17.53 0.31
CA GLN A 451 -12.21 -16.49 1.23
C GLN A 451 -12.92 -16.59 2.59
N LYS A 452 -14.26 -16.63 2.58
CA LYS A 452 -15.05 -16.72 3.80
C LYS A 452 -14.78 -18.01 4.58
N ARG A 453 -14.60 -19.13 3.91
CA ARG A 453 -14.29 -20.42 4.55
C ARG A 453 -12.94 -20.38 5.27
N LEU A 454 -11.91 -19.92 4.60
CA LEU A 454 -10.54 -19.92 5.11
C LEU A 454 -10.34 -18.84 6.19
N GLU A 455 -10.68 -17.60 5.90
CA GLU A 455 -10.57 -16.49 6.85
C GLU A 455 -11.46 -16.71 8.07
N GLY A 456 -12.67 -17.23 7.87
CA GLY A 456 -13.57 -17.60 8.96
C GLY A 456 -12.97 -18.65 9.90
N LYS A 457 -12.24 -19.64 9.37
CA LYS A 457 -11.48 -20.60 10.17
C LYS A 457 -10.36 -19.91 10.96
N PHE A 458 -9.56 -19.06 10.31
CA PHE A 458 -8.44 -18.38 10.96
C PHE A 458 -8.92 -17.52 12.13
N PHE A 459 -9.98 -16.73 11.96
CA PHE A 459 -10.56 -15.92 13.02
C PHE A 459 -11.18 -16.77 14.14
N ALA A 460 -11.83 -17.87 13.82
CA ALA A 460 -12.44 -18.74 14.81
C ALA A 460 -11.41 -19.44 15.73
N GLU A 461 -10.24 -19.78 15.19
CA GLU A 461 -9.18 -20.46 15.92
C GLU A 461 -8.21 -19.49 16.63
N GLN A 462 -8.22 -18.20 16.29
CA GLN A 462 -7.26 -17.18 16.74
C GLN A 462 -7.18 -17.08 18.28
N ALA A 463 -8.29 -16.87 18.96
CA ALA A 463 -8.32 -16.64 20.40
C ALA A 463 -7.77 -17.83 21.21
N ASP A 464 -8.13 -19.05 20.82
CA ASP A 464 -7.66 -20.27 21.48
C ASP A 464 -6.17 -20.51 21.24
N PHE A 465 -5.70 -20.23 20.04
CA PHE A 465 -4.27 -20.31 19.71
C PHE A 465 -3.47 -19.29 20.52
N GLU A 466 -3.87 -18.04 20.51
CA GLU A 466 -3.19 -16.93 21.21
C GLU A 466 -3.12 -17.19 22.72
N LYS A 467 -4.20 -17.67 23.32
CA LYS A 467 -4.22 -18.05 24.74
C LYS A 467 -3.17 -19.13 25.06
N LYS A 468 -3.11 -20.20 24.26
CA LYS A 468 -2.14 -21.29 24.44
C LYS A 468 -0.71 -20.80 24.24
N ALA A 469 -0.46 -20.01 23.22
CA ALA A 469 0.85 -19.45 22.91
C ALA A 469 1.32 -18.45 23.98
N ALA A 470 0.43 -17.61 24.51
CA ALA A 470 0.73 -16.67 25.59
C ALA A 470 1.05 -17.38 26.92
N GLU A 471 0.32 -18.45 27.25
CA GLU A 471 0.61 -19.28 28.42
C GLU A 471 1.98 -20.01 28.28
N LEU A 472 2.29 -20.48 27.08
CA LEU A 472 3.59 -21.10 26.79
C LEU A 472 4.72 -20.06 26.85
N TYR A 473 4.49 -18.84 26.33
CA TYR A 473 5.48 -17.77 26.36
C TYR A 473 5.93 -17.39 27.77
N LYS A 474 5.02 -17.39 28.74
CA LYS A 474 5.34 -17.16 30.17
C LYS A 474 6.28 -18.23 30.75
N LYS A 475 6.25 -19.45 30.22
CA LYS A 475 7.02 -20.61 30.73
C LYS A 475 8.29 -20.84 29.94
N ASP A 476 8.22 -20.73 28.61
CA ASP A 476 9.30 -21.02 27.68
C ASP A 476 9.13 -20.16 26.41
N PRO A 477 9.71 -18.94 26.39
CA PRO A 477 9.60 -18.02 25.24
C PRO A 477 10.10 -18.64 23.93
N LYS A 478 11.11 -19.51 23.99
CA LYS A 478 11.65 -20.17 22.80
C LYS A 478 10.64 -21.13 22.18
N LYS A 479 10.07 -22.02 23.01
CA LYS A 479 9.03 -22.95 22.54
C LYS A 479 7.77 -22.23 22.05
N ALA A 480 7.41 -21.11 22.67
CA ALA A 480 6.30 -20.29 22.18
C ALA A 480 6.58 -19.74 20.79
N SER A 481 7.78 -19.22 20.53
CA SER A 481 8.18 -18.76 19.20
C SER A 481 8.19 -19.89 18.15
N GLU A 482 8.64 -21.08 18.52
CA GLU A 482 8.58 -22.28 17.66
C GLU A 482 7.12 -22.66 17.35
N MET A 483 6.24 -22.62 18.36
CA MET A 483 4.80 -22.88 18.20
C MET A 483 4.13 -21.85 17.29
N ILE A 484 4.41 -20.57 17.46
CA ILE A 484 3.89 -19.48 16.63
C ILE A 484 4.35 -19.68 15.18
N THR A 485 5.65 -19.90 14.96
CA THR A 485 6.22 -20.10 13.63
C THR A 485 5.60 -21.30 12.92
N LYS A 486 5.42 -22.41 13.65
CA LYS A 486 4.79 -23.61 13.10
C LYS A 486 3.33 -23.36 12.72
N HIS A 487 2.56 -22.70 13.58
CA HIS A 487 1.14 -22.41 13.35
C HIS A 487 0.95 -21.52 12.11
N VAL A 488 1.73 -20.46 11.99
CA VAL A 488 1.74 -19.58 10.81
C VAL A 488 2.12 -20.36 9.55
N GLY A 489 3.19 -21.15 9.62
CA GLY A 489 3.66 -21.97 8.49
C GLY A 489 2.63 -23.01 8.03
N ASP A 490 1.92 -23.66 8.98
CA ASP A 490 0.85 -24.62 8.68
C ASP A 490 -0.32 -23.92 7.95
N TYR A 491 -0.75 -22.71 8.41
CA TYR A 491 -1.82 -21.95 7.77
C TYR A 491 -1.43 -21.47 6.37
N MET A 492 -0.24 -20.89 6.22
CA MET A 492 0.27 -20.42 4.93
C MET A 492 0.40 -21.57 3.91
N THR A 493 0.92 -22.73 4.36
CA THR A 493 1.05 -23.92 3.50
C THR A 493 -0.33 -24.49 3.10
N GLN A 494 -1.29 -24.48 4.02
CA GLN A 494 -2.63 -24.96 3.72
C GLN A 494 -3.36 -24.00 2.77
N LEU A 495 -3.21 -22.68 2.97
CA LEU A 495 -3.80 -21.67 2.09
C LEU A 495 -3.26 -21.80 0.65
N ASP A 496 -1.96 -21.99 0.48
CA ASP A 496 -1.35 -22.21 -0.84
C ASP A 496 -1.98 -23.40 -1.58
N LYS A 497 -2.14 -24.53 -0.89
CA LYS A 497 -2.79 -25.73 -1.45
C LYS A 497 -4.25 -25.50 -1.80
N ASP A 498 -5.01 -24.87 -0.90
CA ASP A 498 -6.43 -24.61 -1.09
C ASP A 498 -6.64 -23.61 -2.25
N TRP A 499 -5.75 -22.62 -2.40
CA TRP A 499 -5.85 -21.64 -3.48
C TRP A 499 -5.53 -22.22 -4.86
N TRP A 500 -4.52 -23.10 -4.95
CA TRP A 500 -4.30 -23.89 -6.17
C TRP A 500 -5.47 -24.83 -6.47
N ALA A 501 -6.07 -25.45 -5.46
CA ALA A 501 -7.28 -26.26 -5.65
C ALA A 501 -8.46 -25.45 -6.19
N LEU A 502 -8.66 -24.22 -5.64
CA LEU A 502 -9.64 -23.28 -6.16
C LEU A 502 -9.36 -22.94 -7.64
N ALA A 503 -8.09 -22.64 -7.99
CA ALA A 503 -7.70 -22.35 -9.37
C ALA A 503 -8.16 -23.46 -10.34
N TRP A 504 -7.85 -24.69 -10.03
CA TRP A 504 -8.22 -25.84 -10.88
C TRP A 504 -9.73 -26.10 -10.89
N ASN A 505 -10.41 -25.86 -9.79
CA ASN A 505 -11.88 -25.95 -9.71
C ASN A 505 -12.53 -24.89 -10.61
N LEU A 506 -12.03 -23.65 -10.62
CA LEU A 506 -12.54 -22.59 -11.50
C LEU A 506 -12.31 -22.95 -12.99
N VAL A 507 -11.12 -23.48 -13.33
CA VAL A 507 -10.84 -23.95 -14.70
C VAL A 507 -11.83 -25.04 -15.13
N GLY A 508 -12.07 -26.04 -14.27
CA GLY A 508 -13.00 -27.13 -14.59
C GLY A 508 -14.47 -26.69 -14.64
N LYS A 509 -14.88 -25.81 -13.71
CA LYS A 509 -16.27 -25.36 -13.60
C LYS A 509 -16.69 -24.35 -14.66
N TYR A 510 -15.75 -23.54 -15.15
CA TYR A 510 -16.02 -22.41 -16.06
C TYR A 510 -15.20 -22.48 -17.34
N ASN A 511 -15.28 -23.61 -18.08
CA ASN A 511 -14.61 -23.74 -19.36
C ASN A 511 -15.60 -23.60 -20.53
N ASP A 512 -15.07 -23.22 -21.68
CA ASP A 512 -15.79 -23.13 -22.98
C ASP A 512 -17.10 -22.30 -22.94
N GLY A 513 -17.20 -21.33 -22.00
CA GLY A 513 -18.39 -20.48 -21.85
C GLY A 513 -19.56 -21.15 -21.11
N TYR A 514 -19.31 -22.22 -20.39
CA TYR A 514 -20.31 -22.91 -19.58
C TYR A 514 -20.03 -22.77 -18.09
N ARG A 515 -21.09 -22.95 -17.29
CA ARG A 515 -21.00 -23.34 -15.86
C ARG A 515 -21.31 -24.83 -15.78
N ILE A 516 -20.32 -25.61 -15.35
CA ILE A 516 -20.38 -27.08 -15.31
C ILE A 516 -20.45 -27.52 -13.84
N THR A 517 -21.43 -28.34 -13.52
CA THR A 517 -21.56 -29.05 -12.25
C THR A 517 -21.73 -30.54 -12.51
N SER A 518 -21.84 -31.40 -11.46
CA SER A 518 -22.15 -32.82 -11.64
C SER A 518 -23.43 -33.07 -12.43
N ASP A 519 -24.40 -32.15 -12.34
CA ASP A 519 -25.76 -32.37 -12.80
C ASP A 519 -26.20 -31.40 -13.91
N THR A 520 -25.39 -30.34 -14.18
CA THR A 520 -25.78 -29.29 -15.13
C THR A 520 -24.65 -28.86 -16.05
N LEU A 521 -25.02 -28.52 -17.27
CA LEU A 521 -24.20 -27.84 -18.25
C LEU A 521 -24.96 -26.58 -18.70
N GLU A 522 -24.68 -25.45 -18.04
CA GLU A 522 -25.36 -24.18 -18.27
C GLU A 522 -24.52 -23.26 -19.15
N PRO A 523 -24.97 -22.85 -20.33
CA PRO A 523 -24.26 -21.89 -21.17
C PRO A 523 -24.31 -20.51 -20.50
N LEU A 524 -23.14 -19.88 -20.35
CA LEU A 524 -22.98 -18.52 -19.83
C LEU A 524 -22.87 -17.56 -21.02
N GLY A 525 -24.01 -17.09 -21.51
CA GLY A 525 -24.07 -16.13 -22.61
C GLY A 525 -23.74 -14.71 -22.21
N TYR A 526 -23.60 -13.83 -23.18
CA TYR A 526 -23.48 -12.39 -22.95
C TYR A 526 -24.81 -11.81 -22.42
N PRO A 527 -24.77 -10.83 -21.48
CA PRO A 527 -25.96 -10.13 -21.03
C PRO A 527 -26.65 -9.39 -22.18
N THR A 528 -27.99 -9.47 -22.23
CA THR A 528 -28.80 -8.85 -23.30
C THR A 528 -28.56 -7.35 -23.44
N ASP A 529 -28.42 -6.64 -22.31
CA ASP A 529 -28.20 -5.18 -22.33
C ASP A 529 -26.82 -4.82 -22.91
N TRP A 530 -25.81 -5.63 -22.63
CA TRP A 530 -24.48 -5.46 -23.20
C TRP A 530 -24.51 -5.73 -24.73
N LEU A 531 -25.18 -6.82 -25.17
CA LEU A 531 -25.35 -7.15 -26.60
C LEU A 531 -26.04 -6.01 -27.35
N LYS A 532 -27.13 -5.44 -26.78
CA LYS A 532 -27.82 -4.29 -27.38
C LYS A 532 -26.89 -3.06 -27.47
N ALA A 533 -26.11 -2.81 -26.42
CA ALA A 533 -25.23 -1.63 -26.37
C ALA A 533 -24.09 -1.69 -27.39
N VAL A 534 -23.61 -2.89 -27.75
CA VAL A 534 -22.55 -3.08 -28.77
C VAL A 534 -23.12 -3.30 -30.18
N GLY A 535 -24.46 -3.22 -30.38
CA GLY A 535 -25.10 -3.38 -31.70
C GLY A 535 -25.14 -4.82 -32.20
N PHE A 536 -25.23 -5.81 -31.29
CA PHE A 536 -25.34 -7.22 -31.68
C PHE A 536 -26.61 -7.45 -32.54
N GLY A 537 -26.44 -8.02 -33.73
CA GLY A 537 -27.51 -8.22 -34.71
C GLY A 537 -27.54 -7.16 -35.82
N ASP A 538 -26.83 -6.07 -35.72
CA ASP A 538 -26.71 -5.03 -36.76
C ASP A 538 -25.52 -5.27 -37.69
N HIS A 539 -25.18 -6.55 -37.94
CA HIS A 539 -24.03 -6.94 -38.78
C HIS A 539 -24.11 -6.45 -40.23
N ASP A 540 -25.33 -6.20 -40.71
CA ASP A 540 -25.57 -5.68 -42.08
C ASP A 540 -25.72 -4.15 -42.12
N ALA A 541 -25.64 -3.47 -40.97
CA ALA A 541 -25.63 -2.02 -40.94
C ALA A 541 -24.25 -1.51 -41.40
N GLU A 542 -24.20 -0.76 -42.48
CA GLU A 542 -22.98 -0.05 -42.88
C GLU A 542 -22.47 0.78 -41.72
N PRO A 543 -21.15 0.82 -41.45
CA PRO A 543 -20.61 1.64 -40.40
C PRO A 543 -21.06 3.08 -40.61
N LYS A 544 -21.80 3.64 -39.66
CA LYS A 544 -22.18 5.05 -39.67
C LYS A 544 -20.91 5.88 -39.79
N LYS A 545 -20.77 6.56 -40.97
CA LYS A 545 -19.64 7.46 -41.29
C LYS A 545 -19.52 8.61 -40.30
#